data_a9d27f82b09807126b6698a117bd62d5
#
_entry.id   a9d27f82b09807126b6698a117bd62d5
#
_cell.length_a   1.000
_cell.length_b   1.000
_cell.length_c   1.000
_cell.angle_alpha   90.00
_cell.angle_beta   90.00
_cell.angle_gamma   90.00
#
_symmetry.space_group_name_H-M   'P 1'
#
loop_
_entity.id
_entity.type
_entity.pdbx_description
1 polymer ?
#
loop_
_entity_poly.entity_id
_entity_poly.type
_entity_poly.pdbx_seq_one_letter_code
_entity_poly.pdbx_strand_id
1 'polypeptide(L)'
;MANDDVTRQIEAFKRHLEDMKLRADSAQYEFVTTVCNEVERTAKTLMRDTETNPDVTYGTKGHHPSMPGSAPAVDTGALRQSITHSVEVDSSGNVTGYVGSIIRNPPYGAYLEFGTSKMKPRPWLSTAVIKCRSFMQQVSDRIYKRIAK
;
A
#
# COMPACT_ATOMS: atom_id res chain seq x y z
N MET A 1 7.32 -55.00 -1.25
CA MET A 1 6.26 -54.56 -0.32
C MET A 1 6.73 -53.42 0.61
N ALA A 2 7.82 -53.53 1.37
CA ALA A 2 8.27 -52.44 2.25
C ALA A 2 8.71 -51.16 1.50
N ASN A 3 9.33 -51.30 0.31
CA ASN A 3 9.83 -50.18 -0.50
C ASN A 3 8.68 -49.35 -1.11
N ASP A 4 7.53 -49.98 -1.47
CA ASP A 4 6.39 -49.28 -2.06
C ASP A 4 5.66 -48.41 -1.04
N ASP A 5 5.65 -48.82 0.24
CA ASP A 5 5.02 -48.04 1.31
C ASP A 5 5.85 -46.79 1.65
N VAL A 6 7.17 -46.92 1.72
CA VAL A 6 8.09 -45.81 1.92
C VAL A 6 8.00 -44.79 0.76
N THR A 7 7.92 -45.30 -0.48
CA THR A 7 7.79 -44.43 -1.66
C THR A 7 6.48 -43.66 -1.64
N ARG A 8 5.36 -44.28 -1.27
CA ARG A 8 4.05 -43.62 -1.09
C ARG A 8 4.08 -42.54 0.00
N GLN A 9 4.75 -42.82 1.13
CA GLN A 9 4.87 -41.85 2.22
C GLN A 9 5.71 -40.64 1.78
N ILE A 10 6.79 -40.83 1.04
CA ILE A 10 7.62 -39.75 0.49
C ILE A 10 6.82 -38.90 -0.50
N GLU A 11 6.06 -39.52 -1.38
CA GLU A 11 5.21 -38.80 -2.35
C GLU A 11 4.07 -38.03 -1.66
N ALA A 12 3.47 -38.59 -0.61
CA ALA A 12 2.47 -37.89 0.19
C ALA A 12 3.07 -36.68 0.90
N PHE A 13 4.26 -36.83 1.46
CA PHE A 13 4.98 -35.73 2.10
C PHE A 13 5.35 -34.62 1.10
N LYS A 14 5.86 -34.98 -0.08
CA LYS A 14 6.16 -33.99 -1.13
C LYS A 14 4.91 -33.19 -1.53
N ARG A 15 3.80 -33.87 -1.77
CA ARG A 15 2.51 -33.21 -2.09
C ARG A 15 2.06 -32.27 -0.98
N HIS A 16 2.23 -32.68 0.29
CA HIS A 16 1.91 -31.84 1.42
C HIS A 16 2.77 -30.57 1.47
N LEU A 17 4.08 -30.70 1.21
CA LEU A 17 4.98 -29.54 1.13
C LEU A 17 4.62 -28.58 -0.03
N GLU A 18 4.25 -29.11 -1.19
CA GLU A 18 3.81 -28.31 -2.33
C GLU A 18 2.51 -27.55 -2.01
N ASP A 19 1.53 -28.21 -1.37
CA ASP A 19 0.29 -27.57 -0.93
C ASP A 19 0.54 -26.45 0.10
N MET A 20 1.42 -26.69 1.08
CA MET A 20 1.81 -25.68 2.04
C MET A 20 2.48 -24.46 1.37
N LYS A 21 3.34 -24.70 0.38
CA LYS A 21 3.98 -23.63 -0.39
C LYS A 21 2.94 -22.80 -1.15
N LEU A 22 2.03 -23.43 -1.87
CA LEU A 22 0.98 -22.75 -2.59
C LEU A 22 0.07 -21.89 -1.69
N ARG A 23 -0.25 -22.41 -0.50
CA ARG A 23 -1.01 -21.64 0.51
C ARG A 23 -0.23 -20.42 1.00
N ALA A 24 1.08 -20.57 1.26
CA ALA A 24 1.94 -19.48 1.71
C ALA A 24 2.07 -18.40 0.62
N ASP A 25 2.32 -18.79 -0.64
CA ASP A 25 2.44 -17.86 -1.77
C ASP A 25 1.13 -17.07 -1.99
N SER A 26 -0.01 -17.76 -1.96
CA SER A 26 -1.35 -17.14 -2.07
C SER A 26 -1.62 -16.16 -0.92
N ALA A 27 -1.24 -16.53 0.29
CA ALA A 27 -1.43 -15.69 1.47
C ALA A 27 -0.55 -14.42 1.44
N GLN A 28 0.66 -14.53 0.95
CA GLN A 28 1.56 -13.39 0.76
C GLN A 28 0.99 -12.40 -0.25
N TYR A 29 0.51 -12.88 -1.38
CA TYR A 29 -0.12 -12.05 -2.41
C TYR A 29 -1.37 -11.34 -1.87
N GLU A 30 -2.23 -12.07 -1.17
CA GLU A 30 -3.43 -11.50 -0.52
C GLU A 30 -3.07 -10.43 0.50
N PHE A 31 -2.06 -10.67 1.35
CA PHE A 31 -1.59 -9.69 2.33
C PHE A 31 -1.15 -8.40 1.66
N VAL A 32 -0.22 -8.49 0.69
CA VAL A 32 0.34 -7.32 0.01
C VAL A 32 -0.74 -6.55 -0.71
N THR A 33 -1.61 -7.23 -1.46
CA THR A 33 -2.72 -6.58 -2.19
C THR A 33 -3.68 -5.87 -1.24
N THR A 34 -4.06 -6.52 -0.14
CA THR A 34 -4.96 -5.95 0.86
C THR A 34 -4.37 -4.70 1.51
N VAL A 35 -3.08 -4.74 1.86
CA VAL A 35 -2.38 -3.61 2.45
C VAL A 35 -2.24 -2.46 1.45
N CYS A 36 -1.87 -2.72 0.19
CA CYS A 36 -1.76 -1.70 -0.84
C CYS A 36 -3.09 -0.98 -1.09
N ASN A 37 -4.18 -1.73 -1.18
CA ASN A 37 -5.54 -1.17 -1.30
C ASN A 37 -5.87 -0.23 -0.12
N GLU A 38 -5.56 -0.64 1.10
CA GLU A 38 -5.86 0.17 2.29
C GLU A 38 -5.00 1.43 2.36
N VAL A 39 -3.71 1.35 2.01
CA VAL A 39 -2.82 2.52 1.95
C VAL A 39 -3.32 3.51 0.89
N GLU A 40 -3.67 3.04 -0.31
CA GLU A 40 -4.23 3.87 -1.37
C GLU A 40 -5.52 4.57 -0.90
N ARG A 41 -6.46 3.80 -0.33
CA ARG A 41 -7.72 4.32 0.21
C ARG A 41 -7.48 5.37 1.27
N THR A 42 -6.57 5.10 2.22
CA THR A 42 -6.25 6.00 3.31
C THR A 42 -5.61 7.29 2.81
N ALA A 43 -4.67 7.21 1.86
CA ALA A 43 -4.07 8.39 1.24
C ALA A 43 -5.10 9.29 0.55
N LYS A 44 -6.02 8.69 -0.22
CA LYS A 44 -7.12 9.43 -0.88
C LYS A 44 -8.10 10.06 0.12
N THR A 45 -8.36 9.37 1.23
CA THR A 45 -9.24 9.86 2.31
C THR A 45 -8.60 11.02 3.06
N LEU A 46 -7.30 10.90 3.40
CA LEU A 46 -6.56 11.99 4.04
C LEU A 46 -6.65 13.29 3.25
N MET A 47 -6.45 13.23 1.92
CA MET A 47 -6.55 14.42 1.08
C MET A 47 -7.96 15.00 1.04
N ARG A 48 -8.98 14.15 1.00
CA ARG A 48 -10.39 14.59 1.00
C ARG A 48 -10.77 15.31 2.28
N ASP A 49 -10.32 14.79 3.41
CA ASP A 49 -10.74 15.22 4.74
C ASP A 49 -9.80 16.27 5.37
N THR A 50 -8.75 16.66 4.64
CA THR A 50 -7.81 17.69 5.11
C THR A 50 -8.42 19.08 4.99
N GLU A 51 -8.39 19.80 6.09
CA GLU A 51 -8.83 21.21 6.14
C GLU A 51 -7.85 22.12 5.39
N THR A 52 -8.41 23.14 4.76
CA THR A 52 -7.64 24.19 4.08
C THR A 52 -7.27 25.31 5.04
N ASN A 53 -6.17 26.00 4.74
CA ASN A 53 -5.79 27.21 5.45
C ASN A 53 -6.51 28.43 4.84
N PRO A 54 -7.48 29.03 5.53
CA PRO A 54 -8.26 30.14 4.99
C PRO A 54 -7.45 31.43 4.82
N ASP A 55 -6.33 31.56 5.56
CA ASP A 55 -5.50 32.77 5.55
C ASP A 55 -4.55 32.84 4.36
N VAL A 56 -4.42 31.75 3.59
CA VAL A 56 -3.51 31.66 2.44
C VAL A 56 -4.27 31.27 1.19
N THR A 57 -4.08 32.05 0.15
CA THR A 57 -4.70 31.83 -1.16
C THR A 57 -3.63 31.74 -2.23
N TYR A 58 -3.70 30.73 -3.09
CA TYR A 58 -2.80 30.57 -4.25
C TYR A 58 -3.57 30.55 -5.57
N GLY A 59 -2.92 31.12 -6.57
CA GLY A 59 -3.38 31.13 -7.94
C GLY A 59 -4.58 32.05 -8.20
N THR A 60 -4.96 32.13 -9.45
CA THR A 60 -6.05 33.01 -9.93
C THR A 60 -7.45 32.50 -9.53
N LYS A 61 -7.56 31.22 -9.17
CA LYS A 61 -8.83 30.57 -8.77
C LYS A 61 -9.07 30.57 -7.25
N GLY A 62 -8.18 31.19 -6.47
CA GLY A 62 -8.38 31.30 -5.02
C GLY A 62 -8.23 29.98 -4.27
N HIS A 63 -7.32 29.08 -4.69
CA HIS A 63 -7.09 27.84 -3.97
C HIS A 63 -6.50 28.08 -2.57
N HIS A 64 -7.12 27.46 -1.55
CA HIS A 64 -6.62 27.45 -0.18
C HIS A 64 -5.85 26.14 0.08
N PRO A 65 -4.53 26.19 0.30
CA PRO A 65 -3.75 24.98 0.59
C PRO A 65 -4.02 24.48 2.00
N SER A 66 -3.67 23.23 2.28
CA SER A 66 -3.65 22.71 3.64
C SER A 66 -2.55 23.37 4.49
N MET A 67 -2.63 23.20 5.80
CA MET A 67 -1.56 23.59 6.71
C MET A 67 -0.27 22.78 6.44
N PRO A 68 0.92 23.39 6.60
CA PRO A 68 2.18 22.63 6.54
C PRO A 68 2.18 21.47 7.56
N GLY A 69 2.65 20.30 7.14
CA GLY A 69 2.65 19.09 7.96
C GLY A 69 1.35 18.26 7.88
N SER A 70 0.25 18.83 7.38
CA SER A 70 -0.96 18.09 7.07
C SER A 70 -0.90 17.54 5.64
N ALA A 71 -1.69 16.51 5.33
CA ALA A 71 -1.83 16.03 3.96
C ALA A 71 -2.31 17.18 3.04
N PRO A 72 -2.02 17.15 1.72
CA PRO A 72 -2.48 18.20 0.81
C PRO A 72 -4.00 18.20 0.70
N ALA A 73 -4.61 19.38 0.78
CA ALA A 73 -6.02 19.56 0.47
C ALA A 73 -6.26 19.39 -1.04
N VAL A 74 -7.47 18.96 -1.39
CA VAL A 74 -7.86 18.76 -2.78
C VAL A 74 -8.07 20.13 -3.45
N ASP A 75 -7.33 20.36 -4.55
CA ASP A 75 -7.60 21.46 -5.48
C ASP A 75 -8.44 20.93 -6.66
N THR A 76 -7.79 20.47 -7.72
CA THR A 76 -8.47 19.90 -8.90
C THR A 76 -8.84 18.42 -8.72
N GLY A 77 -8.30 17.78 -7.72
CA GLY A 77 -8.43 16.34 -7.51
C GLY A 77 -7.48 15.47 -8.33
N ALA A 78 -6.66 16.06 -9.20
CA ALA A 78 -5.76 15.33 -10.09
C ALA A 78 -4.78 14.42 -9.32
N LEU A 79 -4.13 14.93 -8.27
CA LEU A 79 -3.23 14.12 -7.46
C LEU A 79 -3.98 12.97 -6.79
N ARG A 80 -5.12 13.22 -6.16
CA ARG A 80 -5.92 12.19 -5.49
C ARG A 80 -6.38 11.10 -6.47
N GLN A 81 -6.77 11.46 -7.68
CA GLN A 81 -7.18 10.52 -8.73
C GLN A 81 -6.01 9.71 -9.26
N SER A 82 -4.80 10.28 -9.28
CA SER A 82 -3.59 9.62 -9.78
C SER A 82 -2.98 8.62 -8.81
N ILE A 83 -3.41 8.59 -7.54
CA ILE A 83 -2.92 7.60 -6.57
C ILE A 83 -3.44 6.24 -6.95
N THR A 84 -2.54 5.29 -7.08
CA THR A 84 -2.84 3.89 -7.44
C THR A 84 -1.82 2.96 -6.79
N HIS A 85 -2.06 1.66 -6.91
CA HIS A 85 -1.10 0.66 -6.48
C HIS A 85 -0.88 -0.39 -7.58
N SER A 86 0.24 -1.10 -7.47
CA SER A 86 0.52 -2.32 -8.23
C SER A 86 1.14 -3.36 -7.32
N VAL A 87 0.95 -4.63 -7.66
CA VAL A 87 1.57 -5.76 -6.96
C VAL A 87 2.30 -6.60 -7.99
N GLU A 88 3.56 -6.88 -7.72
CA GLU A 88 4.44 -7.64 -8.59
C GLU A 88 4.94 -8.89 -7.86
N VAL A 89 5.09 -9.98 -8.60
CA VAL A 89 5.69 -11.21 -8.11
C VAL A 89 6.95 -11.47 -8.93
N ASP A 90 8.08 -11.58 -8.27
CA ASP A 90 9.34 -11.87 -8.94
C ASP A 90 9.50 -13.36 -9.28
N SER A 91 10.57 -13.71 -10.01
CA SER A 91 10.87 -15.09 -10.40
C SER A 91 11.18 -16.01 -9.20
N SER A 92 11.46 -15.46 -8.03
CA SER A 92 11.71 -16.19 -6.78
C SER A 92 10.43 -16.37 -5.95
N GLY A 93 9.30 -15.78 -6.40
CA GLY A 93 8.01 -15.84 -5.70
C GLY A 93 7.84 -14.75 -4.63
N ASN A 94 8.76 -13.77 -4.53
CA ASN A 94 8.58 -12.65 -3.61
C ASN A 94 7.52 -11.69 -4.15
N VAL A 95 6.61 -11.28 -3.29
CA VAL A 95 5.53 -10.34 -3.63
C VAL A 95 5.89 -8.94 -3.13
N THR A 96 5.91 -7.97 -4.04
CA THR A 96 6.19 -6.57 -3.74
C THR A 96 5.01 -5.69 -4.15
N GLY A 97 4.57 -4.85 -3.23
CA GLY A 97 3.52 -3.86 -3.47
C GLY A 97 4.08 -2.45 -3.60
N TYR A 98 3.58 -1.71 -4.56
CA TYR A 98 3.91 -0.30 -4.80
C TYR A 98 2.64 0.53 -4.67
N VAL A 99 2.70 1.62 -3.92
CA VAL A 99 1.61 2.60 -3.83
C VAL A 99 2.18 3.99 -4.11
N GLY A 100 1.53 4.76 -4.95
CA GLY A 100 2.00 6.09 -5.28
C GLY A 100 1.15 6.81 -6.30
N SER A 101 1.62 7.99 -6.75
CA SER A 101 1.00 8.76 -7.82
C SER A 101 1.64 8.41 -9.16
N ILE A 102 0.81 8.22 -10.18
CA ILE A 102 1.27 8.02 -11.56
C ILE A 102 1.65 9.33 -12.28
N ILE A 103 1.44 10.49 -11.66
CA ILE A 103 1.89 11.77 -12.21
C ILE A 103 3.40 11.89 -12.05
N ARG A 104 4.13 11.85 -13.17
CA ARG A 104 5.60 11.83 -13.18
C ARG A 104 6.23 13.16 -13.57
N ASN A 105 5.56 13.99 -14.36
CA ASN A 105 6.14 15.21 -14.88
C ASN A 105 5.13 16.37 -14.84
N PRO A 106 5.27 17.31 -13.90
CA PRO A 106 6.23 17.30 -12.78
C PRO A 106 5.84 16.25 -11.72
N PRO A 107 6.79 15.76 -10.89
CA PRO A 107 6.51 14.77 -9.82
C PRO A 107 5.84 15.45 -8.62
N TYR A 108 4.64 15.99 -8.84
CA TYR A 108 3.91 16.84 -7.89
C TYR A 108 3.66 16.15 -6.54
N GLY A 109 3.33 14.86 -6.57
CA GLY A 109 3.13 14.07 -5.36
C GLY A 109 4.37 13.99 -4.47
N ALA A 110 5.57 13.88 -5.07
CA ALA A 110 6.84 13.89 -4.36
C ALA A 110 7.16 15.27 -3.77
N TYR A 111 6.87 16.34 -4.52
CA TYR A 111 7.07 17.71 -4.00
C TYR A 111 6.19 17.98 -2.77
N LEU A 112 4.97 17.49 -2.75
CA LEU A 112 4.11 17.60 -1.59
C LEU A 112 4.60 16.73 -0.43
N GLU A 113 5.01 15.50 -0.69
CA GLU A 113 5.48 14.56 0.33
C GLU A 113 6.71 15.09 1.08
N PHE A 114 7.72 15.52 0.31
CA PHE A 114 9.03 15.91 0.88
C PHE A 114 9.23 17.42 1.01
N GLY A 115 8.36 18.21 0.44
CA GLY A 115 8.55 19.65 0.34
C GLY A 115 9.55 20.03 -0.77
N THR A 116 9.79 21.32 -0.89
CA THR A 116 10.78 21.93 -1.78
C THR A 116 11.50 23.07 -1.05
N SER A 117 12.47 23.70 -1.69
CA SER A 117 13.12 24.91 -1.14
C SER A 117 12.12 26.06 -0.86
N LYS A 118 10.95 26.06 -1.50
CA LYS A 118 9.91 27.10 -1.37
C LYS A 118 8.64 26.63 -0.66
N MET A 119 8.50 25.34 -0.38
CA MET A 119 7.27 24.78 0.18
C MET A 119 7.60 23.78 1.27
N LYS A 120 7.01 23.94 2.44
CA LYS A 120 7.10 22.95 3.53
C LYS A 120 6.39 21.65 3.16
N PRO A 121 6.86 20.48 3.66
CA PRO A 121 6.24 19.20 3.40
C PRO A 121 4.75 19.16 3.78
N ARG A 122 3.99 18.42 2.98
CA ARG A 122 2.60 18.03 3.22
C ARG A 122 2.49 16.53 3.01
N PRO A 123 2.96 15.71 3.97
CA PRO A 123 3.09 14.28 3.80
C PRO A 123 1.72 13.62 3.69
N TRP A 124 1.52 12.88 2.63
CA TRP A 124 0.28 12.16 2.34
C TRP A 124 0.46 10.65 2.29
N LEU A 125 1.57 10.18 1.71
CA LEU A 125 1.84 8.76 1.57
C LEU A 125 2.42 8.16 2.86
N SER A 126 3.46 8.77 3.40
CA SER A 126 4.05 8.33 4.68
C SER A 126 3.02 8.37 5.83
N THR A 127 2.19 9.41 5.87
CA THR A 127 1.09 9.51 6.84
C THR A 127 0.06 8.39 6.66
N ALA A 128 -0.30 8.05 5.41
CA ALA A 128 -1.20 6.95 5.13
C ALA A 128 -0.63 5.60 5.59
N VAL A 129 0.64 5.33 5.30
CA VAL A 129 1.33 4.10 5.74
C VAL A 129 1.34 3.99 7.27
N ILE A 130 1.68 5.08 7.96
CA ILE A 130 1.68 5.10 9.44
C ILE A 130 0.28 4.79 10.00
N LYS A 131 -0.77 5.38 9.44
CA LYS A 131 -2.16 5.12 9.86
C LYS A 131 -2.62 3.68 9.58
N CYS A 132 -2.06 3.02 8.58
CA CYS A 132 -2.41 1.64 8.25
C CYS A 132 -1.69 0.58 9.10
N ARG A 133 -0.77 0.94 10.00
CA ARG A 133 0.01 -0.05 10.78
C ARG A 133 -0.84 -1.06 11.55
N SER A 134 -1.86 -0.58 12.27
CA SER A 134 -2.76 -1.47 13.03
C SER A 134 -3.58 -2.38 12.10
N PHE A 135 -4.00 -1.87 10.94
CA PHE A 135 -4.69 -2.66 9.92
C PHE A 135 -3.76 -3.75 9.34
N MET A 136 -2.51 -3.41 9.02
CA MET A 136 -1.51 -4.38 8.56
C MET A 136 -1.34 -5.52 9.55
N GLN A 137 -1.24 -5.22 10.85
CA GLN A 137 -1.15 -6.23 11.89
C GLN A 137 -2.39 -7.12 11.93
N GLN A 138 -3.59 -6.55 11.89
CA GLN A 138 -4.84 -7.31 11.89
C GLN A 138 -4.95 -8.24 10.68
N VAL A 139 -4.53 -7.78 9.49
CA VAL A 139 -4.52 -8.61 8.27
C VAL A 139 -3.52 -9.75 8.40
N SER A 140 -2.31 -9.46 8.90
CA SER A 140 -1.29 -10.47 9.17
C SER A 140 -1.78 -11.56 10.11
N ASP A 141 -2.36 -11.17 11.26
CA ASP A 141 -2.87 -12.11 12.26
C ASP A 141 -4.02 -12.98 11.71
N ARG A 142 -4.91 -12.39 10.90
CA ARG A 142 -6.00 -13.12 10.26
C ARG A 142 -5.49 -14.15 9.27
N ILE A 143 -4.54 -13.79 8.42
CA ILE A 143 -3.94 -14.68 7.43
C ILE A 143 -3.17 -15.79 8.13
N TYR A 144 -2.34 -15.45 9.12
CA TYR A 144 -1.58 -16.43 9.89
C TYR A 144 -2.50 -17.48 10.53
N LYS A 145 -3.58 -17.08 11.20
CA LYS A 145 -4.56 -17.99 11.80
C LYS A 145 -5.25 -18.91 10.80
N ARG A 146 -5.35 -18.48 9.54
CA ARG A 146 -5.94 -19.29 8.47
C ARG A 146 -4.96 -20.34 7.93
N ILE A 147 -3.67 -20.00 7.82
CA ILE A 147 -2.65 -20.91 7.31
C ILE A 147 -2.24 -21.94 8.33
N ALA A 148 -2.23 -21.55 9.62
CA ALA A 148 -1.82 -22.41 10.73
C ALA A 148 -2.85 -23.52 11.11
N LYS A 149 -3.99 -23.59 10.41
CA LYS A 149 -4.99 -24.66 10.52
C LYS A 149 -4.77 -25.73 9.46
#